data_65b345e8c8cd3762e80500de3a9b0407
#
_entry.id   65b345e8c8cd3762e80500de3a9b0407
#
_cell.length_a   1.000
_cell.length_b   1.000
_cell.length_c   1.000
_cell.angle_alpha   90.00
_cell.angle_beta   90.00
_cell.angle_gamma   90.00
#
_symmetry.space_group_name_H-M   'P 1'
#
loop_
_entity.id
_entity.type
_entity.pdbx_description
1 polymer ?
#
loop_
_entity_poly.entity_id
_entity_poly.type
_entity_poly.pdbx_seq_one_letter_code
_entity_poly.pdbx_strand_id
1 'polypeptide(L)'
;MKHFFTLLISFLLLNCLSAQVLYKQDFSAGFGDMILLDVDKRTPATQVASFVNAWNITGNLSDGNPAAISNSWYNPAGAADDWMMTPVISGIDAKTYLVWSARAIDANFPDGYQVRVSASGGSTTADFKDIVFQTNGESPDLTRRLVNLAAYVGKDIRIAFRNNSNDQFLLLIDDISVATLNNVDASTETAAVTKYVPIGQDAKVEFALTNEGIDPITNFTYEWSNGVDTYQDAVSGLNINTFETYVGDFSFPIAKASSYDITVKVLTINGGADGNAVNDISTTTLSGVSKSIKKKMVAEEATGTWCTWCPRGAVFMDRMSKDYPEEFIGVAVHNNDPMAIADYDTGLTNLPGFGGFPSVVINREAIIDPSEMPAYLTAVTRNEFSPVEMSVEQSKVGREMTISGDITFFADIDAANYSVVVAVLEDEVTGTGSGYAQVNQYAGGAQGAMGGFENLPNPVPANQMVYQEVARALPFGFEGRSTVIPAVVKDGDTFLFSANYTLPNTFVVGNIRSVLFLRDNATGQIVTGAKSESFAVGIEEVSEIANLSIAPNPTNTETFVNLELKSSSDVSMTVYNNIGQQVASRNYGKLDGRQILPISVDTYETGIYFVKLTVNGKVTTQKLIVE
;
A
#
# COMPACT_ATOMS: atom_id res chain seq x y z
N MET A 1 -18.94 -1.61 18.92
CA MET A 1 -17.87 -1.33 17.93
C MET A 1 -17.40 -2.68 17.46
N LYS A 2 -18.01 -3.18 16.38
CA LYS A 2 -17.66 -4.48 15.79
C LYS A 2 -16.81 -4.17 14.56
N HIS A 3 -15.59 -4.40 14.67
CA HIS A 3 -14.47 -4.92 13.90
C HIS A 3 -14.58 -4.91 12.38
N PHE A 4 -13.94 -3.96 11.74
CA PHE A 4 -13.38 -4.12 10.42
C PHE A 4 -12.06 -4.91 10.57
N PHE A 5 -12.15 -6.23 10.54
CA PHE A 5 -11.09 -7.11 10.13
C PHE A 5 -11.59 -7.79 8.87
N THR A 6 -11.38 -7.17 7.75
CA THR A 6 -11.48 -7.87 6.48
C THR A 6 -10.21 -8.71 6.39
N LEU A 7 -10.33 -9.96 6.82
CA LEU A 7 -9.30 -10.98 6.66
C LEU A 7 -9.05 -11.09 5.15
N LEU A 8 -7.89 -10.62 4.71
CA LEU A 8 -7.39 -10.92 3.38
C LEU A 8 -7.01 -12.41 3.38
N ILE A 9 -8.00 -13.27 3.16
CA ILE A 9 -7.77 -14.70 2.91
C ILE A 9 -7.22 -14.78 1.51
N SER A 10 -5.90 -14.62 1.38
CA SER A 10 -5.22 -14.86 0.13
C SER A 10 -5.16 -16.35 -0.15
N PHE A 11 -5.74 -16.71 -1.22
CA PHE A 11 -5.92 -18.00 -1.81
C PHE A 11 -4.63 -18.80 -1.97
N LEU A 12 -4.43 -19.78 -1.12
CA LEU A 12 -3.64 -20.98 -1.41
C LEU A 12 -4.55 -22.20 -1.30
N LEU A 13 -5.64 -22.23 -2.08
CA LEU A 13 -6.61 -23.31 -2.13
C LEU A 13 -6.39 -24.21 -3.35
N LEU A 14 -5.17 -24.69 -3.57
CA LEU A 14 -4.91 -25.50 -4.75
C LEU A 14 -4.43 -26.92 -4.49
N ASN A 15 -4.42 -27.44 -3.25
CA ASN A 15 -3.93 -28.83 -3.07
C ASN A 15 -4.56 -29.61 -1.91
N CYS A 16 -5.86 -29.56 -1.70
CA CYS A 16 -6.46 -30.25 -0.57
C CYS A 16 -7.73 -31.05 -0.87
N LEU A 17 -7.70 -31.82 -1.93
CA LEU A 17 -8.62 -32.94 -2.09
C LEU A 17 -7.77 -34.20 -2.31
N SER A 18 -7.48 -34.95 -1.24
CA SER A 18 -7.00 -36.34 -1.39
C SER A 18 -8.11 -37.25 -1.93
N ALA A 19 -9.27 -36.68 -2.15
CA ALA A 19 -10.42 -37.20 -2.80
C ALA A 19 -10.26 -37.24 -4.32
N GLN A 20 -10.89 -38.20 -4.98
CA GLN A 20 -10.90 -38.26 -6.44
C GLN A 20 -11.62 -37.04 -7.00
N VAL A 21 -10.88 -36.09 -7.57
CA VAL A 21 -11.43 -34.94 -8.31
C VAL A 21 -11.87 -35.45 -9.68
N LEU A 22 -13.16 -35.35 -9.97
CA LEU A 22 -13.76 -35.76 -11.22
C LEU A 22 -13.79 -34.63 -12.26
N TYR A 23 -13.90 -33.38 -11.76
CA TYR A 23 -13.89 -32.17 -12.60
C TYR A 23 -13.42 -30.97 -11.77
N LYS A 24 -12.66 -30.07 -12.39
CA LYS A 24 -12.25 -28.79 -11.80
C LYS A 24 -12.19 -27.70 -12.85
N GLN A 25 -12.63 -26.49 -12.49
CA GLN A 25 -12.52 -25.27 -13.29
C GLN A 25 -12.30 -24.05 -12.39
N ASP A 26 -11.18 -23.37 -12.54
CA ASP A 26 -10.77 -22.17 -11.81
C ASP A 26 -10.63 -20.94 -12.75
N PHE A 27 -11.08 -21.07 -13.97
CA PHE A 27 -11.10 -20.05 -15.01
C PHE A 27 -9.75 -19.39 -15.35
N SER A 28 -8.64 -19.79 -14.74
CA SER A 28 -7.30 -19.25 -15.03
C SER A 28 -6.90 -19.42 -16.51
N ALA A 29 -7.38 -20.48 -17.16
CA ALA A 29 -7.20 -20.76 -18.59
C ALA A 29 -8.45 -20.45 -19.43
N GLY A 30 -9.40 -19.67 -18.91
CA GLY A 30 -10.68 -19.39 -19.55
C GLY A 30 -11.70 -20.51 -19.33
N PHE A 31 -12.71 -20.62 -20.19
CA PHE A 31 -13.80 -21.57 -20.03
C PHE A 31 -13.45 -23.02 -20.40
N GLY A 32 -12.32 -23.26 -21.08
CA GLY A 32 -11.95 -24.60 -21.53
C GLY A 32 -13.05 -25.26 -22.41
N ASP A 33 -13.43 -26.51 -22.04
CA ASP A 33 -14.45 -27.28 -22.74
C ASP A 33 -15.90 -27.03 -22.29
N MET A 34 -16.14 -25.95 -21.54
CA MET A 34 -17.50 -25.56 -21.12
C MET A 34 -18.31 -25.04 -22.29
N ILE A 35 -19.62 -25.30 -22.27
CA ILE A 35 -20.57 -24.80 -23.28
C ILE A 35 -21.25 -23.56 -22.70
N LEU A 36 -21.14 -22.43 -23.39
CA LEU A 36 -21.82 -21.20 -23.07
C LEU A 36 -23.00 -20.99 -24.02
N LEU A 37 -24.16 -20.63 -23.46
CA LEU A 37 -25.37 -20.41 -24.25
C LEU A 37 -26.17 -19.23 -23.71
N ASP A 38 -26.25 -18.16 -24.49
CA ASP A 38 -27.14 -17.03 -24.32
C ASP A 38 -28.48 -17.35 -25.00
N VAL A 39 -29.53 -17.59 -24.22
CA VAL A 39 -30.87 -17.95 -24.70
C VAL A 39 -31.71 -16.69 -24.88
N ASP A 40 -31.58 -15.69 -24.03
CA ASP A 40 -32.40 -14.49 -24.06
C ASP A 40 -31.95 -13.46 -25.11
N LYS A 41 -30.66 -13.47 -25.49
CA LYS A 41 -30.03 -12.56 -26.48
C LYS A 41 -30.32 -11.09 -26.25
N ARG A 42 -30.33 -10.67 -24.99
CA ARG A 42 -30.62 -9.30 -24.61
C ARG A 42 -29.38 -8.41 -24.75
N THR A 43 -29.63 -7.14 -24.95
CA THR A 43 -28.54 -6.14 -25.04
C THR A 43 -28.18 -5.66 -23.64
N PRO A 44 -26.93 -5.79 -23.20
CA PRO A 44 -26.47 -5.23 -21.92
C PRO A 44 -26.70 -3.71 -21.84
N ALA A 45 -27.01 -3.20 -20.65
CA ALA A 45 -27.04 -1.76 -20.40
C ALA A 45 -25.67 -1.11 -20.66
N THR A 46 -25.64 0.18 -20.97
CA THR A 46 -24.42 0.89 -21.38
C THR A 46 -23.27 0.73 -20.37
N GLN A 47 -23.58 0.70 -19.07
CA GLN A 47 -22.59 0.59 -17.99
C GLN A 47 -21.91 -0.80 -17.93
N VAL A 48 -22.56 -1.81 -18.48
CA VAL A 48 -22.09 -3.21 -18.52
C VAL A 48 -21.94 -3.72 -19.96
N ALA A 49 -21.79 -2.82 -20.91
CA ALA A 49 -21.76 -3.13 -22.36
C ALA A 49 -20.60 -4.04 -22.80
N SER A 50 -19.59 -4.24 -21.97
CA SER A 50 -18.49 -5.19 -22.20
C SER A 50 -18.89 -6.65 -21.98
N PHE A 51 -19.98 -6.94 -21.25
CA PHE A 51 -20.46 -8.30 -20.98
C PHE A 51 -21.48 -8.73 -22.03
N VAL A 52 -20.99 -9.03 -23.22
CA VAL A 52 -21.84 -9.32 -24.41
C VAL A 52 -22.15 -10.80 -24.60
N ASN A 53 -21.48 -11.69 -23.86
CA ASN A 53 -21.72 -13.12 -23.91
C ASN A 53 -22.53 -13.56 -22.67
N ALA A 54 -23.18 -14.72 -22.72
CA ALA A 54 -23.85 -15.31 -21.56
C ALA A 54 -22.97 -15.30 -20.30
N TRP A 55 -21.72 -15.69 -20.47
CA TRP A 55 -20.68 -15.62 -19.43
C TRP A 55 -19.38 -15.07 -20.04
N ASN A 56 -18.65 -14.30 -19.26
CA ASN A 56 -17.38 -13.68 -19.62
C ASN A 56 -16.34 -14.04 -18.56
N ILE A 57 -15.04 -13.90 -18.88
CA ILE A 57 -13.96 -14.01 -17.88
C ILE A 57 -13.61 -12.59 -17.41
N THR A 58 -13.49 -12.43 -16.11
CA THR A 58 -12.97 -11.19 -15.53
C THR A 58 -11.71 -11.46 -14.73
N GLY A 59 -10.69 -10.63 -14.92
CA GLY A 59 -9.39 -10.74 -14.23
C GLY A 59 -9.25 -9.80 -13.02
N ASN A 60 -10.31 -9.09 -12.63
CA ASN A 60 -10.21 -8.04 -11.62
C ASN A 60 -11.29 -8.16 -10.55
N LEU A 61 -11.26 -9.28 -9.85
CA LEU A 61 -11.88 -9.37 -8.55
C LEU A 61 -10.78 -9.16 -7.50
N SER A 62 -11.14 -8.79 -6.32
CA SER A 62 -10.26 -8.33 -5.23
C SER A 62 -8.99 -9.15 -4.95
N ASP A 63 -8.83 -10.30 -5.57
CA ASP A 63 -7.69 -11.22 -5.47
C ASP A 63 -6.86 -11.35 -6.76
N GLY A 64 -7.29 -10.69 -7.85
CA GLY A 64 -6.62 -10.78 -9.16
C GLY A 64 -6.83 -12.11 -9.90
N ASN A 65 -7.67 -13.03 -9.36
CA ASN A 65 -7.95 -14.33 -9.97
C ASN A 65 -9.06 -14.22 -11.04
N PRO A 66 -8.90 -14.85 -12.24
CA PRO A 66 -9.94 -14.88 -13.24
C PRO A 66 -11.15 -15.71 -12.76
N ALA A 67 -12.37 -15.20 -12.99
CA ALA A 67 -13.60 -15.87 -12.64
C ALA A 67 -14.65 -15.72 -13.76
N ALA A 68 -15.66 -16.59 -13.79
CA ALA A 68 -16.79 -16.45 -14.69
C ALA A 68 -17.78 -15.41 -14.18
N ILE A 69 -18.19 -14.47 -15.04
CA ILE A 69 -19.14 -13.43 -14.71
C ILE A 69 -20.28 -13.39 -15.72
N SER A 70 -21.52 -13.27 -15.27
CA SER A 70 -22.73 -13.09 -16.06
C SER A 70 -23.44 -11.81 -15.66
N ASN A 71 -24.16 -11.19 -16.60
CA ASN A 71 -24.88 -9.95 -16.46
C ASN A 71 -26.39 -10.18 -16.53
N SER A 72 -27.18 -9.46 -15.73
CA SER A 72 -28.64 -9.43 -15.85
C SER A 72 -29.22 -8.01 -16.00
N TRP A 73 -28.38 -7.00 -16.14
CA TRP A 73 -28.77 -5.61 -16.36
C TRP A 73 -28.81 -5.27 -17.84
N TYR A 74 -30.02 -5.28 -18.40
CA TYR A 74 -30.27 -5.10 -19.84
C TYR A 74 -31.06 -3.81 -20.15
N ASN A 75 -30.96 -3.38 -21.38
CA ASN A 75 -31.78 -2.28 -21.92
C ASN A 75 -32.44 -2.70 -23.25
N PRO A 76 -33.78 -2.91 -23.30
CA PRO A 76 -34.72 -2.80 -22.18
C PRO A 76 -34.56 -3.91 -21.13
N ALA A 77 -34.95 -3.62 -19.87
CA ALA A 77 -34.89 -4.57 -18.78
C ALA A 77 -35.64 -5.86 -19.06
N GLY A 78 -35.17 -6.97 -18.50
CA GLY A 78 -35.79 -8.28 -18.64
C GLY A 78 -34.93 -9.39 -18.06
N ALA A 79 -35.53 -10.56 -17.87
CA ALA A 79 -34.85 -11.70 -17.25
C ALA A 79 -33.71 -12.23 -18.12
N ALA A 80 -32.57 -12.54 -17.49
CA ALA A 80 -31.48 -13.30 -18.08
C ALA A 80 -31.89 -14.77 -18.30
N ASP A 81 -31.28 -15.41 -19.26
CA ASP A 81 -31.34 -16.86 -19.48
C ASP A 81 -29.99 -17.33 -20.04
N ASP A 82 -28.95 -17.18 -19.21
CA ASP A 82 -27.56 -17.37 -19.54
C ASP A 82 -27.00 -18.63 -18.91
N TRP A 83 -26.52 -19.54 -19.73
CA TRP A 83 -26.09 -20.87 -19.34
C TRP A 83 -24.60 -21.07 -19.49
N MET A 84 -23.97 -21.68 -18.47
CA MET A 84 -22.59 -22.18 -18.49
C MET A 84 -22.63 -23.64 -18.05
N MET A 85 -22.28 -24.56 -18.98
CA MET A 85 -22.44 -26.00 -18.81
C MET A 85 -21.10 -26.70 -18.80
N THR A 86 -20.86 -27.59 -17.83
CA THR A 86 -19.64 -28.41 -17.77
C THR A 86 -19.54 -29.39 -18.91
N PRO A 87 -18.37 -29.95 -19.21
CA PRO A 87 -18.25 -31.23 -19.93
C PRO A 87 -19.01 -32.36 -19.22
N VAL A 88 -19.11 -33.54 -19.86
CA VAL A 88 -19.65 -34.72 -19.18
C VAL A 88 -18.76 -35.15 -18.06
N ILE A 89 -19.36 -35.38 -16.89
CA ILE A 89 -18.68 -35.82 -15.68
C ILE A 89 -19.17 -37.22 -15.35
N SER A 90 -18.22 -38.16 -15.25
CA SER A 90 -18.47 -39.57 -14.97
C SER A 90 -17.84 -39.98 -13.65
N GLY A 91 -18.23 -41.13 -13.10
CA GLY A 91 -17.63 -41.66 -11.88
C GLY A 91 -18.27 -41.15 -10.59
N ILE A 92 -19.47 -40.60 -10.68
CA ILE A 92 -20.23 -40.12 -9.50
C ILE A 92 -20.49 -41.27 -8.51
N ASP A 93 -20.12 -41.09 -7.27
CA ASP A 93 -20.41 -41.99 -6.13
C ASP A 93 -21.28 -41.33 -5.07
N ALA A 94 -21.54 -42.04 -3.97
CA ALA A 94 -22.43 -41.57 -2.90
C ALA A 94 -21.83 -40.41 -2.07
N LYS A 95 -20.51 -40.18 -2.18
CA LYS A 95 -19.79 -39.09 -1.49
C LYS A 95 -19.31 -38.01 -2.44
N THR A 96 -19.80 -38.02 -3.67
CA THR A 96 -19.45 -36.99 -4.65
C THR A 96 -20.28 -35.73 -4.41
N TYR A 97 -19.60 -34.62 -4.38
CA TYR A 97 -20.17 -33.29 -4.18
C TYR A 97 -19.75 -32.35 -5.29
N LEU A 98 -20.64 -31.44 -5.65
CA LEU A 98 -20.33 -30.24 -6.38
C LEU A 98 -20.04 -29.12 -5.35
N VAL A 99 -18.90 -28.48 -5.50
CA VAL A 99 -18.47 -27.29 -4.74
C VAL A 99 -18.19 -26.18 -5.73
N TRP A 100 -18.54 -24.94 -5.37
CA TRP A 100 -18.19 -23.76 -6.14
C TRP A 100 -18.19 -22.52 -5.24
N SER A 101 -17.52 -21.46 -5.65
CA SER A 101 -17.57 -20.13 -5.05
C SER A 101 -18.51 -19.24 -5.84
N ALA A 102 -19.30 -18.38 -5.18
CA ALA A 102 -20.21 -17.45 -5.84
C ALA A 102 -20.31 -16.14 -5.05
N ARG A 103 -20.56 -15.03 -5.78
CA ARG A 103 -20.94 -13.74 -5.17
C ARG A 103 -21.75 -12.89 -6.14
N ALA A 104 -22.64 -12.05 -5.60
CA ALA A 104 -23.20 -10.91 -6.33
C ALA A 104 -22.26 -9.71 -6.20
N ILE A 105 -21.98 -9.00 -7.29
CA ILE A 105 -21.04 -7.87 -7.26
C ILE A 105 -21.64 -6.65 -6.55
N ASP A 106 -22.96 -6.49 -6.56
CA ASP A 106 -23.63 -5.38 -5.88
C ASP A 106 -24.66 -5.91 -4.85
N ALA A 107 -24.50 -5.50 -3.59
CA ALA A 107 -25.36 -5.89 -2.48
C ALA A 107 -26.81 -5.38 -2.62
N ASN A 108 -27.03 -4.29 -3.36
CA ASN A 108 -28.36 -3.71 -3.57
C ASN A 108 -29.08 -4.31 -4.78
N PHE A 109 -28.33 -4.91 -5.71
CA PHE A 109 -28.81 -5.55 -6.92
C PHE A 109 -28.20 -6.94 -7.07
N PRO A 110 -28.48 -7.86 -6.11
CA PRO A 110 -27.84 -9.17 -6.09
C PRO A 110 -28.48 -10.11 -7.12
N ASP A 111 -27.67 -10.60 -8.04
CA ASP A 111 -28.08 -11.66 -8.96
C ASP A 111 -28.37 -12.96 -8.21
N GLY A 112 -29.43 -13.64 -8.62
CA GLY A 112 -29.70 -15.03 -8.29
C GLY A 112 -29.31 -15.95 -9.44
N TYR A 113 -29.34 -17.26 -9.20
CA TYR A 113 -29.07 -18.26 -10.22
C TYR A 113 -29.57 -19.63 -9.84
N GLN A 114 -29.55 -20.54 -10.81
CA GLN A 114 -29.83 -21.95 -10.62
C GLN A 114 -28.61 -22.80 -11.01
N VAL A 115 -28.34 -23.84 -10.22
CA VAL A 115 -27.48 -24.95 -10.64
C VAL A 115 -28.37 -26.11 -11.01
N ARG A 116 -28.20 -26.61 -12.24
CA ARG A 116 -29.04 -27.64 -12.82
C ARG A 116 -28.19 -28.83 -13.29
N VAL A 117 -28.80 -30.02 -13.30
CA VAL A 117 -28.16 -31.26 -13.73
C VAL A 117 -28.92 -31.89 -14.89
N SER A 118 -28.15 -32.26 -15.91
CA SER A 118 -28.57 -33.21 -16.97
C SER A 118 -28.11 -34.60 -16.58
N ALA A 119 -29.02 -35.46 -16.15
CA ALA A 119 -28.72 -36.82 -15.71
C ALA A 119 -28.41 -37.81 -16.84
N SER A 120 -28.48 -37.36 -18.08
CA SER A 120 -28.14 -38.12 -19.32
C SER A 120 -26.89 -37.63 -20.02
N GLY A 121 -26.21 -36.60 -19.46
CA GLY A 121 -25.08 -35.93 -20.10
C GLY A 121 -25.44 -35.09 -21.33
N GLY A 122 -26.73 -34.92 -21.64
CA GLY A 122 -27.19 -34.04 -22.71
C GLY A 122 -26.85 -32.58 -22.49
N SER A 123 -26.70 -31.79 -23.58
CA SER A 123 -26.20 -30.43 -23.60
C SER A 123 -27.23 -29.38 -24.06
N THR A 124 -28.48 -29.75 -24.28
CA THR A 124 -29.55 -28.78 -24.54
C THR A 124 -30.17 -28.30 -23.23
N THR A 125 -30.70 -27.10 -23.20
CA THR A 125 -31.36 -26.55 -21.97
C THR A 125 -32.49 -27.45 -21.46
N ALA A 126 -33.16 -28.21 -22.38
CA ALA A 126 -34.23 -29.16 -22.05
C ALA A 126 -33.73 -30.43 -21.33
N ASP A 127 -32.44 -30.74 -21.40
CA ASP A 127 -31.83 -31.90 -20.73
C ASP A 127 -31.59 -31.64 -19.23
N PHE A 128 -31.46 -30.37 -18.83
CA PHE A 128 -31.19 -29.95 -17.45
C PHE A 128 -32.48 -29.80 -16.63
N LYS A 129 -33.09 -30.92 -16.30
CA LYS A 129 -34.40 -30.96 -15.65
C LYS A 129 -34.32 -30.75 -14.14
N ASP A 130 -33.24 -31.22 -13.52
CA ASP A 130 -33.10 -31.21 -12.06
C ASP A 130 -32.46 -29.91 -11.62
N ILE A 131 -33.13 -29.15 -10.75
CA ILE A 131 -32.57 -28.00 -10.05
C ILE A 131 -31.97 -28.52 -8.75
N VAL A 132 -30.66 -28.50 -8.61
CA VAL A 132 -29.97 -28.99 -7.41
C VAL A 132 -29.58 -27.87 -6.45
N PHE A 133 -29.56 -26.63 -6.93
CA PHE A 133 -29.39 -25.41 -6.13
C PHE A 133 -30.12 -24.25 -6.80
N GLN A 134 -30.61 -23.31 -5.97
CA GLN A 134 -31.26 -22.09 -6.46
C GLN A 134 -31.19 -21.02 -5.38
N THR A 135 -30.90 -19.78 -5.77
CA THR A 135 -31.07 -18.57 -4.98
C THR A 135 -31.65 -17.44 -5.83
N ASN A 136 -32.40 -16.53 -5.23
CA ASN A 136 -32.93 -15.34 -5.89
C ASN A 136 -32.02 -14.11 -5.77
N GLY A 137 -31.00 -14.19 -4.93
CA GLY A 137 -29.95 -13.19 -4.74
C GLY A 137 -28.77 -13.84 -4.01
N GLU A 138 -27.60 -13.78 -4.60
CA GLU A 138 -26.37 -14.31 -3.99
C GLU A 138 -25.82 -13.31 -2.98
N SER A 139 -24.98 -13.79 -2.06
CA SER A 139 -24.24 -12.96 -1.11
C SER A 139 -23.29 -12.00 -1.85
N PRO A 140 -23.11 -10.76 -1.40
CA PRO A 140 -22.04 -9.88 -1.89
C PRO A 140 -20.65 -10.33 -1.40
N ASP A 141 -20.57 -11.15 -0.36
CA ASP A 141 -19.34 -11.81 0.08
C ASP A 141 -19.15 -13.11 -0.69
N LEU A 142 -17.88 -13.41 -1.08
CA LEU A 142 -17.57 -14.65 -1.77
C LEU A 142 -17.94 -15.85 -0.87
N THR A 143 -18.90 -16.65 -1.33
CA THR A 143 -19.49 -17.74 -0.56
C THR A 143 -19.26 -19.09 -1.24
N ARG A 144 -18.67 -20.04 -0.52
CA ARG A 144 -18.57 -21.43 -1.00
C ARG A 144 -19.93 -22.14 -0.85
N ARG A 145 -20.32 -22.83 -1.90
CA ARG A 145 -21.57 -23.59 -2.00
C ARG A 145 -21.30 -25.06 -2.16
N LEU A 146 -22.21 -25.90 -1.69
CA LEU A 146 -22.08 -27.35 -1.68
C LEU A 146 -23.40 -28.02 -2.08
N VAL A 147 -23.32 -29.02 -2.97
CA VAL A 147 -24.47 -29.87 -3.32
C VAL A 147 -24.01 -31.33 -3.38
N ASN A 148 -24.75 -32.23 -2.70
CA ASN A 148 -24.53 -33.66 -2.78
C ASN A 148 -25.06 -34.20 -4.09
N LEU A 149 -24.25 -34.95 -4.82
CA LEU A 149 -24.60 -35.54 -6.13
C LEU A 149 -24.97 -37.05 -6.04
N ALA A 150 -25.18 -37.60 -4.86
CA ALA A 150 -25.50 -39.03 -4.64
C ALA A 150 -26.74 -39.52 -5.44
N ALA A 151 -27.68 -38.64 -5.79
CA ALA A 151 -28.82 -38.97 -6.66
C ALA A 151 -28.43 -39.37 -8.09
N TYR A 152 -27.18 -39.10 -8.47
CA TYR A 152 -26.63 -39.36 -9.81
C TYR A 152 -25.57 -40.46 -9.84
N VAL A 153 -25.47 -41.26 -8.78
CA VAL A 153 -24.53 -42.40 -8.71
C VAL A 153 -24.64 -43.27 -9.94
N GLY A 154 -23.50 -43.55 -10.59
CA GLY A 154 -23.38 -44.38 -11.78
C GLY A 154 -23.92 -43.76 -13.08
N LYS A 155 -24.23 -42.47 -13.07
CA LYS A 155 -24.65 -41.70 -14.27
C LYS A 155 -23.52 -40.83 -14.79
N ASP A 156 -23.54 -40.60 -16.09
CA ASP A 156 -22.77 -39.56 -16.76
C ASP A 156 -23.61 -38.28 -16.76
N ILE A 157 -23.17 -37.24 -16.07
CA ILE A 157 -23.95 -36.01 -15.89
C ILE A 157 -23.26 -34.81 -16.53
N ARG A 158 -24.04 -33.74 -16.78
CA ARG A 158 -23.54 -32.38 -16.95
C ARG A 158 -24.18 -31.49 -15.90
N ILE A 159 -23.43 -30.50 -15.50
CA ILE A 159 -23.89 -29.47 -14.55
C ILE A 159 -23.96 -28.14 -15.29
N ALA A 160 -25.01 -27.36 -15.07
CA ALA A 160 -25.17 -26.05 -15.66
C ALA A 160 -25.40 -24.99 -14.56
N PHE A 161 -24.69 -23.91 -14.65
CA PHE A 161 -24.95 -22.67 -13.94
C PHE A 161 -25.78 -21.78 -14.86
N ARG A 162 -26.96 -21.40 -14.42
CA ARG A 162 -27.90 -20.58 -15.18
C ARG A 162 -28.16 -19.28 -14.42
N ASN A 163 -27.69 -18.15 -14.94
CA ASN A 163 -28.19 -16.85 -14.51
C ASN A 163 -29.62 -16.68 -15.03
N ASN A 164 -30.57 -16.45 -14.15
CA ASN A 164 -31.97 -16.24 -14.48
C ASN A 164 -32.55 -15.01 -13.75
N SER A 165 -31.68 -14.09 -13.38
CA SER A 165 -32.04 -12.85 -12.69
C SER A 165 -32.74 -11.88 -13.62
N ASN A 166 -33.44 -10.92 -13.04
CA ASN A 166 -34.17 -9.91 -13.78
C ASN A 166 -33.81 -8.54 -13.24
N ASP A 167 -33.13 -7.74 -14.07
CA ASP A 167 -32.77 -6.35 -13.76
C ASP A 167 -32.01 -6.20 -12.42
N GLN A 168 -31.02 -7.06 -12.24
CA GLN A 168 -30.03 -6.98 -11.18
C GLN A 168 -28.72 -6.45 -11.75
N PHE A 169 -27.54 -6.94 -11.29
CA PHE A 169 -26.26 -6.40 -11.78
C PHE A 169 -25.38 -7.50 -12.37
N LEU A 170 -24.47 -8.07 -11.61
CA LEU A 170 -23.48 -9.04 -12.06
C LEU A 170 -23.33 -10.19 -11.08
N LEU A 171 -23.36 -11.43 -11.59
CA LEU A 171 -23.12 -12.67 -10.85
C LEU A 171 -21.73 -13.20 -11.19
N LEU A 172 -21.00 -13.58 -10.16
CA LEU A 172 -19.71 -14.25 -10.26
C LEU A 172 -19.78 -15.69 -9.80
N ILE A 173 -19.14 -16.59 -10.56
CA ILE A 173 -18.95 -18.01 -10.21
C ILE A 173 -17.47 -18.35 -10.42
N ASP A 174 -16.89 -19.06 -9.43
CA ASP A 174 -15.50 -19.51 -9.47
C ASP A 174 -15.30 -20.87 -8.80
N ASP A 175 -14.10 -21.43 -8.89
CA ASP A 175 -13.63 -22.63 -8.19
C ASP A 175 -14.59 -23.81 -8.27
N ILE A 176 -15.17 -24.08 -9.45
CA ILE A 176 -16.07 -25.21 -9.64
C ILE A 176 -15.28 -26.51 -9.51
N SER A 177 -15.70 -27.36 -8.56
CA SER A 177 -15.11 -28.69 -8.36
C SER A 177 -16.18 -29.74 -8.18
N VAL A 178 -16.02 -30.88 -8.81
CA VAL A 178 -16.81 -32.10 -8.54
C VAL A 178 -15.86 -33.16 -8.01
N ALA A 179 -15.99 -33.51 -6.76
CA ALA A 179 -15.08 -34.38 -6.07
C ALA A 179 -15.75 -35.19 -4.95
N THR A 180 -15.12 -36.28 -4.54
CA THR A 180 -15.51 -37.01 -3.32
C THR A 180 -14.98 -36.24 -2.11
N LEU A 181 -15.81 -35.89 -1.14
CA LEU A 181 -15.40 -35.26 0.12
C LEU A 181 -15.23 -36.31 1.24
N ASN A 182 -14.28 -36.07 2.13
CA ASN A 182 -14.15 -36.83 3.36
C ASN A 182 -15.31 -36.51 4.34
N ASN A 183 -15.62 -37.44 5.21
CA ASN A 183 -16.57 -37.17 6.28
C ASN A 183 -16.00 -36.14 7.26
N VAL A 184 -14.75 -36.34 7.65
CA VAL A 184 -14.01 -35.47 8.57
C VAL A 184 -12.75 -35.01 7.85
N ASP A 185 -12.58 -33.72 7.71
CA ASP A 185 -11.44 -33.10 7.05
C ASP A 185 -11.35 -31.65 7.53
N ALA A 186 -10.20 -31.20 7.95
CA ALA A 186 -9.96 -29.82 8.34
C ALA A 186 -8.69 -29.29 7.72
N SER A 187 -8.73 -28.10 7.20
CA SER A 187 -7.52 -27.39 6.79
C SER A 187 -7.11 -26.37 7.84
N THR A 188 -5.80 -26.15 7.99
CA THR A 188 -5.26 -25.10 8.85
C THR A 188 -4.52 -24.05 8.04
N GLU A 189 -4.65 -22.81 8.49
CA GLU A 189 -3.91 -21.67 7.97
C GLU A 189 -3.46 -20.79 9.13
N THR A 190 -2.29 -20.16 9.02
CA THR A 190 -1.88 -19.08 9.94
C THR A 190 -2.60 -17.81 9.49
N ALA A 191 -3.60 -17.38 10.28
CA ALA A 191 -4.50 -16.30 9.91
C ALA A 191 -3.86 -14.91 10.06
N ALA A 192 -3.10 -14.72 11.15
CA ALA A 192 -2.36 -13.47 11.40
C ALA A 192 -1.16 -13.68 12.31
N VAL A 193 -0.09 -12.96 12.02
CA VAL A 193 1.09 -12.89 12.87
C VAL A 193 1.74 -11.51 12.76
N THR A 194 2.13 -10.93 13.91
CA THR A 194 2.96 -9.72 13.88
C THR A 194 4.37 -10.11 13.44
N LYS A 195 4.80 -9.64 12.28
CA LYS A 195 6.06 -10.05 11.63
C LYS A 195 7.30 -9.78 12.49
N TYR A 196 7.31 -8.67 13.24
CA TYR A 196 8.43 -8.29 14.11
C TYR A 196 7.90 -7.98 15.52
N VAL A 197 8.49 -8.61 16.54
CA VAL A 197 8.07 -8.48 17.93
C VAL A 197 9.29 -8.18 18.81
N PRO A 198 9.27 -7.12 19.64
CA PRO A 198 10.37 -6.80 20.53
C PRO A 198 10.65 -7.90 21.58
N ILE A 199 11.93 -8.14 21.87
CA ILE A 199 12.34 -9.04 22.96
C ILE A 199 11.65 -8.62 24.26
N GLY A 200 11.15 -9.61 25.01
CA GLY A 200 10.42 -9.41 26.27
C GLY A 200 8.94 -9.11 26.11
N GLN A 201 8.43 -9.02 24.89
CA GLN A 201 7.00 -9.00 24.58
C GLN A 201 6.54 -10.38 24.11
N ASP A 202 5.24 -10.64 24.22
CA ASP A 202 4.62 -11.85 23.70
C ASP A 202 4.28 -11.66 22.22
N ALA A 203 4.66 -12.64 21.39
CA ALA A 203 4.14 -12.79 20.06
C ALA A 203 2.75 -13.39 20.13
N LYS A 204 1.78 -12.78 19.43
CA LYS A 204 0.45 -13.35 19.22
C LYS A 204 0.36 -13.92 17.82
N VAL A 205 -0.10 -15.18 17.73
CA VAL A 205 -0.33 -15.90 16.49
C VAL A 205 -1.80 -16.27 16.43
N GLU A 206 -2.48 -15.86 15.37
CA GLU A 206 -3.84 -16.31 15.07
C GLU A 206 -3.78 -17.38 13.97
N PHE A 207 -4.59 -18.43 14.12
CA PHE A 207 -4.73 -19.48 13.11
C PHE A 207 -6.20 -19.71 12.80
N ALA A 208 -6.47 -20.11 11.57
CA ALA A 208 -7.78 -20.52 11.10
C ALA A 208 -7.81 -22.03 10.92
N LEU A 209 -8.90 -22.67 11.35
CA LEU A 209 -9.24 -24.06 11.06
C LEU A 209 -10.57 -24.09 10.32
N THR A 210 -10.54 -24.53 9.06
CA THR A 210 -11.75 -24.61 8.22
C THR A 210 -12.17 -26.07 8.09
N ASN A 211 -13.46 -26.34 8.29
CA ASN A 211 -14.04 -27.67 8.05
C ASN A 211 -14.19 -27.89 6.53
N GLU A 212 -13.33 -28.72 5.96
CA GLU A 212 -13.39 -29.15 4.54
C GLU A 212 -14.16 -30.47 4.38
N GLY A 213 -14.56 -31.07 5.50
CA GLY A 213 -15.35 -32.31 5.53
C GLY A 213 -16.87 -32.06 5.53
N ILE A 214 -17.63 -33.16 5.55
CA ILE A 214 -19.09 -33.14 5.51
C ILE A 214 -19.68 -33.06 6.92
N ASP A 215 -19.06 -33.74 7.89
CA ASP A 215 -19.55 -33.80 9.26
C ASP A 215 -19.12 -32.55 10.04
N PRO A 216 -19.98 -31.97 10.89
CA PRO A 216 -19.59 -30.83 11.72
C PRO A 216 -18.43 -31.16 12.66
N ILE A 217 -17.48 -30.23 12.78
CA ILE A 217 -16.38 -30.34 13.75
C ILE A 217 -16.87 -29.85 15.11
N THR A 218 -16.86 -30.72 16.10
CA THR A 218 -17.30 -30.43 17.48
C THR A 218 -16.15 -30.25 18.46
N ASN A 219 -15.00 -30.82 18.15
CA ASN A 219 -13.76 -30.70 18.91
C ASN A 219 -12.57 -31.03 18.02
N PHE A 220 -11.42 -30.49 18.38
CA PHE A 220 -10.14 -30.86 17.77
C PHE A 220 -8.99 -30.71 18.76
N THR A 221 -7.89 -31.42 18.52
CA THR A 221 -6.61 -31.19 19.18
C THR A 221 -5.59 -30.73 18.14
N TYR A 222 -4.72 -29.83 18.56
CA TYR A 222 -3.68 -29.30 17.69
C TYR A 222 -2.36 -29.15 18.44
N GLU A 223 -1.29 -29.16 17.68
CA GLU A 223 0.06 -28.88 18.13
C GLU A 223 0.51 -27.58 17.49
N TRP A 224 1.17 -26.74 18.28
CA TRP A 224 1.85 -25.57 17.74
C TRP A 224 3.29 -25.53 18.23
N SER A 225 4.18 -24.99 17.40
CA SER A 225 5.59 -24.82 17.71
C SER A 225 6.05 -23.42 17.32
N ASN A 226 7.01 -22.88 18.09
CA ASN A 226 7.71 -21.63 17.77
C ASN A 226 9.13 -21.89 17.24
N GLY A 227 9.42 -23.11 16.78
CA GLY A 227 10.74 -23.52 16.32
C GLY A 227 11.74 -23.87 17.44
N VAL A 228 11.38 -23.64 18.71
CA VAL A 228 12.18 -23.97 19.91
C VAL A 228 11.41 -24.96 20.77
N ASP A 229 10.19 -24.61 21.12
CA ASP A 229 9.31 -25.38 21.98
C ASP A 229 8.07 -25.82 21.20
N THR A 230 7.45 -26.91 21.64
CA THR A 230 6.25 -27.50 21.05
C THR A 230 5.20 -27.69 22.15
N TYR A 231 3.97 -27.30 21.85
CA TYR A 231 2.83 -27.34 22.77
C TYR A 231 1.65 -28.04 22.11
N GLN A 232 0.76 -28.61 22.92
CA GLN A 232 -0.48 -29.21 22.43
C GLN A 232 -1.67 -28.65 23.20
N ASP A 233 -2.71 -28.30 22.48
CA ASP A 233 -3.94 -27.76 23.01
C ASP A 233 -5.17 -28.47 22.43
N ALA A 234 -6.31 -28.32 23.09
CA ALA A 234 -7.56 -28.91 22.70
C ALA A 234 -8.70 -27.88 22.74
N VAL A 235 -9.52 -27.89 21.71
CA VAL A 235 -10.74 -27.06 21.63
C VAL A 235 -11.95 -27.97 21.55
N SER A 236 -13.01 -27.62 22.28
CA SER A 236 -14.24 -28.43 22.33
C SER A 236 -15.48 -27.55 22.47
N GLY A 237 -16.67 -28.16 22.28
CA GLY A 237 -17.95 -27.44 22.37
C GLY A 237 -18.26 -26.60 21.13
N LEU A 238 -17.67 -26.96 19.99
CA LEU A 238 -17.83 -26.31 18.72
C LEU A 238 -19.02 -26.88 17.92
N ASN A 239 -19.38 -26.19 16.84
CA ASN A 239 -20.22 -26.71 15.77
C ASN A 239 -19.82 -25.99 14.48
N ILE A 240 -18.68 -26.43 13.88
CA ILE A 240 -18.14 -25.85 12.66
C ILE A 240 -18.69 -26.65 11.49
N ASN A 241 -19.68 -26.13 10.78
CA ASN A 241 -20.26 -26.79 9.62
C ASN A 241 -19.29 -26.77 8.43
N THR A 242 -19.58 -27.54 7.39
CA THR A 242 -18.77 -27.58 6.15
C THR A 242 -18.51 -26.16 5.62
N PHE A 243 -17.23 -25.84 5.36
CA PHE A 243 -16.67 -24.56 4.94
C PHE A 243 -16.78 -23.41 5.95
N GLU A 244 -17.27 -23.65 7.15
CA GLU A 244 -17.14 -22.69 8.24
C GLU A 244 -15.74 -22.77 8.87
N THR A 245 -15.27 -21.66 9.39
CA THR A 245 -13.93 -21.49 9.95
C THR A 245 -14.00 -21.15 11.44
N TYR A 246 -13.17 -21.82 12.22
CA TYR A 246 -12.81 -21.42 13.57
C TYR A 246 -11.54 -20.61 13.56
N VAL A 247 -11.48 -19.49 14.28
CA VAL A 247 -10.27 -18.71 14.49
C VAL A 247 -9.84 -18.87 15.94
N GLY A 248 -8.63 -19.42 16.13
CA GLY A 248 -7.99 -19.57 17.43
C GLY A 248 -6.73 -18.71 17.51
N ASP A 249 -6.22 -18.55 18.73
CA ASP A 249 -4.95 -17.86 18.95
C ASP A 249 -4.13 -18.50 20.06
N PHE A 250 -2.81 -18.27 20.01
CA PHE A 250 -1.87 -18.58 21.08
C PHE A 250 -0.80 -17.50 21.15
N SER A 251 -0.08 -17.46 22.25
CA SER A 251 1.01 -16.50 22.42
C SER A 251 2.20 -17.13 23.14
N PHE A 252 3.40 -16.58 22.89
CA PHE A 252 4.63 -17.01 23.53
C PHE A 252 5.61 -15.84 23.64
N PRO A 253 6.49 -15.82 24.67
CA PRO A 253 7.44 -14.72 24.88
C PRO A 253 8.58 -14.77 23.83
N ILE A 254 8.93 -13.60 23.29
CA ILE A 254 10.10 -13.45 22.44
C ILE A 254 11.35 -13.27 23.27
N ALA A 255 12.28 -14.21 23.15
CA ALA A 255 13.52 -14.26 23.94
C ALA A 255 14.78 -13.85 23.15
N LYS A 256 14.74 -13.86 21.82
CA LYS A 256 15.91 -13.64 20.93
C LYS A 256 15.55 -12.73 19.76
N ALA A 257 16.49 -11.93 19.31
CA ALA A 257 16.41 -11.13 18.09
C ALA A 257 16.71 -11.97 16.85
N SER A 258 15.92 -13.00 16.61
CA SER A 258 16.10 -13.94 15.49
C SER A 258 14.75 -14.44 14.99
N SER A 259 14.77 -15.21 13.89
CA SER A 259 13.58 -15.84 13.34
C SER A 259 13.03 -16.94 14.27
N TYR A 260 11.71 -17.06 14.27
CA TYR A 260 10.93 -18.13 14.88
C TYR A 260 10.07 -18.77 13.79
N ASP A 261 10.26 -20.06 13.58
CA ASP A 261 9.46 -20.85 12.64
C ASP A 261 8.19 -21.31 13.35
N ILE A 262 7.07 -20.74 13.00
CA ILE A 262 5.77 -21.06 13.59
C ILE A 262 5.13 -22.17 12.79
N THR A 263 4.72 -23.23 13.48
CA THR A 263 3.95 -24.32 12.89
C THR A 263 2.68 -24.53 13.69
N VAL A 264 1.55 -24.68 13.00
CA VAL A 264 0.29 -25.15 13.58
C VAL A 264 -0.10 -26.43 12.86
N LYS A 265 -0.39 -27.48 13.62
CA LYS A 265 -0.73 -28.79 13.09
C LYS A 265 -1.95 -29.36 13.80
N VAL A 266 -2.97 -29.75 13.06
CA VAL A 266 -4.08 -30.54 13.56
C VAL A 266 -3.61 -31.96 13.88
N LEU A 267 -4.02 -32.47 15.02
CA LEU A 267 -3.69 -33.84 15.46
C LEU A 267 -4.90 -34.78 15.41
N THR A 268 -6.06 -34.29 15.88
CA THR A 268 -7.31 -35.05 15.84
C THR A 268 -8.49 -34.16 15.61
N ILE A 269 -9.51 -34.66 14.89
CA ILE A 269 -10.83 -34.03 14.69
C ILE A 269 -11.89 -35.00 15.20
N ASN A 270 -12.82 -34.50 16.05
CA ASN A 270 -13.91 -35.30 16.65
C ASN A 270 -13.39 -36.56 17.35
N GLY A 271 -12.19 -36.53 17.89
CA GLY A 271 -11.52 -37.67 18.57
C GLY A 271 -10.92 -38.73 17.65
N GLY A 272 -10.93 -38.51 16.32
CA GLY A 272 -10.35 -39.37 15.30
C GLY A 272 -9.24 -38.70 14.51
N ALA A 273 -8.66 -39.41 13.54
CA ALA A 273 -7.71 -38.87 12.59
C ALA A 273 -8.45 -37.99 11.57
N ASP A 274 -7.75 -36.97 11.05
CA ASP A 274 -8.20 -36.20 9.89
C ASP A 274 -8.21 -37.05 8.61
N GLY A 275 -9.14 -36.76 7.72
CA GLY A 275 -9.29 -37.47 6.44
C GLY A 275 -8.25 -37.08 5.39
N ASN A 276 -7.55 -35.97 5.60
CA ASN A 276 -6.55 -35.45 4.66
C ASN A 276 -5.37 -34.78 5.40
N ALA A 277 -4.43 -35.56 5.83
CA ALA A 277 -3.28 -35.08 6.60
C ALA A 277 -2.34 -34.09 5.87
N VAL A 278 -2.59 -33.79 4.59
CA VAL A 278 -1.77 -32.87 3.80
C VAL A 278 -2.09 -31.40 4.12
N ASN A 279 -3.34 -31.09 4.46
CA ASN A 279 -3.81 -29.73 4.81
C ASN A 279 -3.87 -29.46 6.33
N ASP A 280 -3.40 -30.42 7.14
CA ASP A 280 -3.35 -30.32 8.61
C ASP A 280 -2.31 -29.34 9.13
N ILE A 281 -1.38 -28.89 8.31
CA ILE A 281 -0.19 -28.13 8.74
C ILE A 281 -0.13 -26.79 8.02
N SER A 282 -0.04 -25.73 8.82
CA SER A 282 0.34 -24.40 8.33
C SER A 282 1.65 -23.96 8.96
N THR A 283 2.43 -23.19 8.21
CA THR A 283 3.72 -22.65 8.65
C THR A 283 3.84 -21.18 8.31
N THR A 284 4.42 -20.39 9.20
CA THR A 284 4.79 -19.00 8.96
C THR A 284 6.04 -18.66 9.76
N THR A 285 6.57 -17.45 9.58
CA THR A 285 7.71 -16.96 10.35
C THR A 285 7.41 -15.60 10.95
N LEU A 286 7.94 -15.36 12.14
CA LEU A 286 8.08 -14.05 12.72
C LEU A 286 9.52 -13.85 13.20
N SER A 287 9.92 -12.61 13.47
CA SER A 287 11.25 -12.31 14.00
C SER A 287 11.17 -11.53 15.29
N GLY A 288 11.94 -11.94 16.28
CA GLY A 288 12.24 -11.09 17.42
C GLY A 288 13.13 -9.93 17.01
N VAL A 289 12.97 -8.78 17.66
CA VAL A 289 13.83 -7.60 17.46
C VAL A 289 14.39 -7.14 18.80
N SER A 290 15.69 -6.79 18.83
CA SER A 290 16.38 -6.37 20.07
C SER A 290 16.01 -4.94 20.50
N LYS A 291 15.48 -4.11 19.58
CA LYS A 291 15.04 -2.75 19.83
C LYS A 291 13.59 -2.55 19.38
N SER A 292 12.79 -1.90 20.23
CA SER A 292 11.39 -1.57 19.91
C SER A 292 11.31 -0.32 19.04
N ILE A 293 11.30 -0.49 17.73
CA ILE A 293 11.17 0.58 16.74
C ILE A 293 9.83 0.44 16.05
N LYS A 294 9.02 1.50 16.07
CA LYS A 294 7.76 1.51 15.34
C LYS A 294 7.99 1.63 13.83
N LYS A 295 7.23 0.88 13.05
CA LYS A 295 7.20 1.00 11.60
C LYS A 295 6.70 2.39 11.22
N LYS A 296 7.30 3.02 10.22
CA LYS A 296 6.79 4.27 9.65
C LYS A 296 5.82 3.97 8.52
N MET A 297 4.79 4.78 8.41
CA MET A 297 3.89 4.76 7.26
C MET A 297 4.56 5.50 6.09
N VAL A 298 4.99 4.75 5.09
CA VAL A 298 5.40 5.31 3.81
C VAL A 298 4.18 5.30 2.89
N ALA A 299 3.77 6.48 2.45
CA ALA A 299 2.56 6.68 1.65
C ALA A 299 2.95 7.23 0.26
N GLU A 300 2.88 6.39 -0.75
CA GLU A 300 3.11 6.76 -2.16
C GLU A 300 1.74 7.08 -2.77
N GLU A 301 1.42 8.38 -2.93
CA GLU A 301 0.15 8.83 -3.50
C GLU A 301 0.20 8.85 -5.02
N ALA A 302 -0.61 8.05 -5.68
CA ALA A 302 -0.87 8.17 -7.11
C ALA A 302 -1.80 9.35 -7.37
N THR A 303 -1.30 10.38 -8.05
CA THR A 303 -1.99 11.65 -8.26
C THR A 303 -1.78 12.22 -9.66
N GLY A 304 -2.44 13.31 -9.99
CA GLY A 304 -2.24 14.04 -11.24
C GLY A 304 -3.12 15.29 -11.35
N THR A 305 -2.63 16.31 -12.04
CA THR A 305 -3.34 17.59 -12.20
C THR A 305 -4.64 17.46 -12.99
N TRP A 306 -4.73 16.47 -13.87
CA TRP A 306 -5.92 16.15 -14.68
C TRP A 306 -7.00 15.38 -13.87
N CYS A 307 -6.63 14.80 -12.74
CA CYS A 307 -7.51 13.96 -11.93
C CYS A 307 -8.50 14.81 -11.14
N THR A 308 -9.78 14.59 -11.34
CA THR A 308 -10.87 15.39 -10.76
C THR A 308 -10.96 15.29 -9.24
N TRP A 309 -10.62 14.11 -8.67
CA TRP A 309 -10.72 13.81 -7.24
C TRP A 309 -9.40 13.94 -6.47
N CYS A 310 -8.28 14.19 -7.18
CA CYS A 310 -6.95 14.27 -6.57
C CYS A 310 -6.72 15.45 -5.59
N PRO A 311 -7.52 16.53 -5.57
CA PRO A 311 -7.45 17.48 -4.45
C PRO A 311 -7.61 16.83 -3.08
N ARG A 312 -8.36 15.72 -2.97
CA ARG A 312 -8.49 14.94 -1.73
C ARG A 312 -7.16 14.35 -1.28
N GLY A 313 -6.40 13.78 -2.22
CA GLY A 313 -5.08 13.26 -1.93
C GLY A 313 -4.16 14.32 -1.36
N ALA A 314 -4.01 15.45 -2.05
CA ALA A 314 -3.18 16.57 -1.60
C ALA A 314 -3.55 17.05 -0.18
N VAL A 315 -4.85 17.14 0.14
CA VAL A 315 -5.33 17.59 1.47
C VAL A 315 -4.98 16.59 2.56
N PHE A 316 -5.18 15.28 2.32
CA PHE A 316 -4.90 14.27 3.33
C PHE A 316 -3.40 14.01 3.49
N MET A 317 -2.59 14.08 2.42
CA MET A 317 -1.13 14.01 2.49
C MET A 317 -0.57 15.14 3.34
N ASP A 318 -0.97 16.39 3.07
CA ASP A 318 -0.56 17.59 3.84
C ASP A 318 -0.96 17.47 5.32
N ARG A 319 -2.17 16.98 5.58
CA ARG A 319 -2.63 16.72 6.95
C ARG A 319 -1.77 15.67 7.66
N MET A 320 -1.51 14.54 7.00
CA MET A 320 -0.70 13.46 7.58
C MET A 320 0.73 13.94 7.88
N SER A 321 1.34 14.69 6.98
CA SER A 321 2.68 15.25 7.16
C SER A 321 2.75 16.25 8.33
N LYS A 322 1.69 17.03 8.57
CA LYS A 322 1.61 17.99 9.68
C LYS A 322 1.29 17.35 11.02
N ASP A 323 0.32 16.43 11.03
CA ASP A 323 -0.18 15.82 12.26
C ASP A 323 0.73 14.69 12.78
N TYR A 324 1.47 14.01 11.87
CA TYR A 324 2.28 12.83 12.18
C TYR A 324 3.70 12.87 11.57
N PRO A 325 4.47 13.95 11.77
CA PRO A 325 5.75 14.17 11.07
C PRO A 325 6.78 13.07 11.30
N GLU A 326 6.76 12.42 12.49
CA GLU A 326 7.70 11.35 12.85
C GLU A 326 7.26 9.96 12.41
N GLU A 327 5.96 9.77 12.16
CA GLU A 327 5.37 8.48 11.83
C GLU A 327 5.05 8.33 10.34
N PHE A 328 4.99 9.46 9.60
CA PHE A 328 4.53 9.54 8.22
C PHE A 328 5.62 10.04 7.28
N ILE A 329 5.70 9.40 6.12
CA ILE A 329 6.56 9.77 5.00
C ILE A 329 5.69 9.78 3.74
N GLY A 330 5.36 10.98 3.25
CA GLY A 330 4.56 11.17 2.05
C GLY A 330 5.42 11.30 0.80
N VAL A 331 4.92 10.78 -0.32
CA VAL A 331 5.49 10.91 -1.66
C VAL A 331 4.36 11.06 -2.66
N ALA A 332 4.24 12.22 -3.30
CA ALA A 332 3.27 12.45 -4.36
C ALA A 332 3.84 12.01 -5.72
N VAL A 333 3.29 10.94 -6.26
CA VAL A 333 3.68 10.34 -7.55
C VAL A 333 2.71 10.82 -8.62
N HIS A 334 3.14 11.78 -9.40
CA HIS A 334 2.34 12.38 -10.46
C HIS A 334 2.27 11.50 -11.71
N ASN A 335 1.08 11.47 -12.33
CA ASN A 335 0.81 10.77 -13.58
C ASN A 335 0.43 11.77 -14.68
N ASN A 336 1.01 11.61 -15.85
CA ASN A 336 0.65 12.28 -17.10
C ASN A 336 0.49 13.82 -16.99
N ASP A 337 1.35 14.45 -16.19
CA ASP A 337 1.45 15.90 -16.02
C ASP A 337 2.93 16.35 -15.97
N PRO A 338 3.25 17.65 -15.88
CA PRO A 338 4.64 18.13 -15.91
C PRO A 338 5.53 17.69 -14.74
N MET A 339 4.96 17.10 -13.69
CA MET A 339 5.67 16.62 -12.50
C MET A 339 5.88 15.10 -12.53
N ALA A 340 5.33 14.40 -13.52
CA ALA A 340 5.39 12.95 -13.61
C ALA A 340 6.80 12.41 -13.83
N ILE A 341 7.12 11.31 -13.15
CA ILE A 341 8.31 10.49 -13.37
C ILE A 341 7.86 9.12 -13.87
N ALA A 342 8.16 8.79 -15.12
CA ALA A 342 7.63 7.61 -15.80
C ALA A 342 7.92 6.30 -15.04
N ASP A 343 9.13 6.09 -14.54
CA ASP A 343 9.51 4.88 -13.81
C ASP A 343 8.73 4.74 -12.50
N TYR A 344 8.49 5.86 -11.80
CA TYR A 344 7.75 5.82 -10.53
C TYR A 344 6.26 5.56 -10.77
N ASP A 345 5.68 6.33 -11.68
CA ASP A 345 4.28 6.20 -12.07
C ASP A 345 3.96 4.78 -12.58
N THR A 346 4.78 4.26 -13.51
CA THR A 346 4.62 2.89 -14.03
C THR A 346 4.79 1.84 -12.93
N GLY A 347 5.79 1.98 -12.06
CA GLY A 347 6.02 1.04 -10.97
C GLY A 347 4.84 0.99 -9.99
N LEU A 348 4.29 2.16 -9.63
CA LEU A 348 3.20 2.28 -8.69
C LEU A 348 1.87 1.76 -9.26
N THR A 349 1.54 2.15 -10.50
CA THR A 349 0.27 1.79 -11.16
C THR A 349 0.20 0.32 -11.59
N ASN A 350 1.35 -0.36 -11.71
CA ASN A 350 1.42 -1.79 -11.98
C ASN A 350 1.33 -2.68 -10.73
N LEU A 351 1.24 -2.09 -9.53
CA LEU A 351 1.06 -2.89 -8.32
C LEU A 351 -0.30 -3.62 -8.35
N PRO A 352 -0.35 -4.89 -7.88
CA PRO A 352 -1.60 -5.64 -7.81
C PRO A 352 -2.66 -4.88 -7.00
N GLY A 353 -3.89 -4.83 -7.51
CA GLY A 353 -5.00 -4.13 -6.85
C GLY A 353 -5.06 -2.61 -7.10
N PHE A 354 -4.15 -2.04 -7.90
CA PHE A 354 -4.24 -0.63 -8.25
C PHE A 354 -5.50 -0.36 -9.10
N GLY A 355 -6.40 0.50 -8.59
CA GLY A 355 -7.72 0.76 -9.20
C GLY A 355 -7.89 2.11 -9.87
N GLY A 356 -7.00 3.09 -9.62
CA GLY A 356 -7.11 4.43 -10.20
C GLY A 356 -6.62 5.57 -9.30
N PHE A 357 -7.02 6.80 -9.63
CA PHE A 357 -6.56 8.03 -9.02
C PHE A 357 -7.69 8.82 -8.35
N PRO A 358 -7.49 9.43 -7.15
CA PRO A 358 -6.33 9.24 -6.30
C PRO A 358 -6.36 7.90 -5.57
N SER A 359 -5.22 7.30 -5.37
CA SER A 359 -5.00 6.17 -4.47
C SER A 359 -3.72 6.39 -3.69
N VAL A 360 -3.66 5.89 -2.47
CA VAL A 360 -2.41 5.88 -1.69
C VAL A 360 -1.97 4.45 -1.47
N VAL A 361 -0.74 4.17 -1.87
CA VAL A 361 -0.08 2.89 -1.64
C VAL A 361 0.72 2.99 -0.34
N ILE A 362 0.26 2.29 0.70
CA ILE A 362 0.90 2.28 2.01
C ILE A 362 1.90 1.15 2.09
N ASN A 363 3.18 1.47 2.31
CA ASN A 363 4.29 0.52 2.45
C ASN A 363 4.36 -0.53 1.31
N ARG A 364 3.72 -0.29 0.17
CA ARG A 364 3.49 -1.25 -0.91
C ARG A 364 2.81 -2.55 -0.44
N GLU A 365 2.01 -2.45 0.62
CA GLU A 365 1.22 -3.53 1.22
C GLU A 365 -0.27 -3.36 0.99
N ALA A 366 -0.76 -2.11 1.06
CA ALA A 366 -2.17 -1.80 0.94
C ALA A 366 -2.38 -0.60 0.01
N ILE A 367 -3.47 -0.64 -0.74
CA ILE A 367 -3.91 0.49 -1.59
C ILE A 367 -5.24 0.97 -1.03
N ILE A 368 -5.27 2.23 -0.60
CA ILE A 368 -6.43 2.81 0.09
C ILE A 368 -6.81 4.17 -0.50
N ASP A 369 -8.02 4.63 -0.17
CA ASP A 369 -8.38 6.02 -0.41
C ASP A 369 -7.57 6.96 0.50
N PRO A 370 -7.10 8.12 0.01
CA PRO A 370 -6.33 9.05 0.83
C PRO A 370 -7.00 9.43 2.16
N SER A 371 -8.32 9.49 2.21
CA SER A 371 -9.08 9.83 3.42
C SER A 371 -9.01 8.76 4.52
N GLU A 372 -8.59 7.56 4.19
CA GLU A 372 -8.47 6.44 5.13
C GLU A 372 -7.11 6.39 5.86
N MET A 373 -6.11 7.14 5.40
CA MET A 373 -4.76 7.14 5.99
C MET A 373 -4.72 7.34 7.52
N PRO A 374 -5.47 8.30 8.12
CA PRO A 374 -5.42 8.48 9.58
C PRO A 374 -5.93 7.26 10.36
N ALA A 375 -6.97 6.60 9.83
CA ALA A 375 -7.52 5.37 10.42
C ALA A 375 -6.54 4.21 10.25
N TYR A 376 -5.94 4.05 9.08
CA TYR A 376 -4.96 3.00 8.79
C TYR A 376 -3.70 3.15 9.66
N LEU A 377 -3.16 4.37 9.81
CA LEU A 377 -2.03 4.64 10.70
C LEU A 377 -2.32 4.15 12.13
N THR A 378 -3.52 4.44 12.63
CA THR A 378 -3.90 4.10 14.01
C THR A 378 -4.21 2.61 14.18
N ALA A 379 -4.91 2.00 13.23
CA ALA A 379 -5.38 0.63 13.34
C ALA A 379 -4.30 -0.41 12.97
N VAL A 380 -3.41 -0.08 12.04
CA VAL A 380 -2.42 -1.00 11.47
C VAL A 380 -1.00 -0.58 11.80
N THR A 381 -0.49 0.49 11.21
CA THR A 381 0.95 0.83 11.24
C THR A 381 1.50 1.01 12.65
N ARG A 382 0.75 1.64 13.55
CA ARG A 382 1.19 1.84 14.95
C ARG A 382 1.31 0.56 15.75
N ASN A 383 0.69 -0.52 15.31
CA ASN A 383 0.79 -1.84 15.95
C ASN A 383 1.97 -2.65 15.42
N GLU A 384 2.63 -2.20 14.37
CA GLU A 384 3.76 -2.87 13.75
C GLU A 384 5.10 -2.33 14.24
N PHE A 385 6.09 -3.22 14.24
CA PHE A 385 7.49 -2.89 14.53
C PHE A 385 8.36 -3.08 13.30
N SER A 386 9.46 -2.35 13.27
CA SER A 386 10.49 -2.47 12.23
C SER A 386 11.72 -3.19 12.79
N PRO A 387 12.33 -4.11 12.04
CA PRO A 387 13.62 -4.70 12.40
C PRO A 387 14.79 -3.75 12.13
N VAL A 388 14.52 -2.56 11.59
CA VAL A 388 15.50 -1.64 11.07
C VAL A 388 15.20 -0.22 11.52
N GLU A 389 16.24 0.49 11.93
CA GLU A 389 16.24 1.95 12.05
C GLU A 389 17.04 2.55 10.88
N MET A 390 16.50 3.58 10.27
CA MET A 390 17.15 4.26 9.15
C MET A 390 17.31 5.75 9.47
N SER A 391 18.45 6.30 9.06
CA SER A 391 18.67 7.73 8.96
C SER A 391 18.89 8.13 7.51
N VAL A 392 18.65 9.39 7.18
CA VAL A 392 19.04 9.99 5.91
C VAL A 392 19.46 11.43 6.11
N GLU A 393 20.59 11.76 5.53
CA GLU A 393 21.15 13.10 5.46
C GLU A 393 21.38 13.49 4.01
N GLN A 394 21.39 14.78 3.75
CA GLN A 394 21.73 15.31 2.45
C GLN A 394 22.66 16.51 2.55
N SER A 395 23.60 16.58 1.63
CA SER A 395 24.53 17.71 1.45
C SER A 395 24.64 18.06 -0.02
N LYS A 396 25.19 19.25 -0.33
CA LYS A 396 25.37 19.66 -1.73
C LYS A 396 26.59 20.54 -1.92
N VAL A 397 27.14 20.48 -3.12
CA VAL A 397 28.13 21.45 -3.63
C VAL A 397 27.60 21.95 -4.96
N GLY A 398 27.18 23.21 -5.01
CA GLY A 398 26.44 23.74 -6.15
C GLY A 398 25.12 22.99 -6.35
N ARG A 399 24.98 22.27 -7.46
CA ARG A 399 23.81 21.41 -7.75
C ARG A 399 24.13 19.91 -7.64
N GLU A 400 25.35 19.54 -7.33
CA GLU A 400 25.71 18.16 -7.02
C GLU A 400 25.30 17.85 -5.59
N MET A 401 24.30 17.01 -5.44
CA MET A 401 23.72 16.57 -4.17
C MET A 401 24.29 15.20 -3.80
N THR A 402 24.68 15.05 -2.55
CA THR A 402 25.02 13.76 -1.94
C THR A 402 23.94 13.40 -0.94
N ILE A 403 23.36 12.22 -1.07
CA ILE A 403 22.41 11.60 -0.17
C ILE A 403 23.15 10.49 0.55
N SER A 404 23.13 10.49 1.88
CA SER A 404 23.74 9.44 2.69
C SER A 404 22.78 9.00 3.79
N GLY A 405 22.98 7.80 4.31
CA GLY A 405 22.15 7.28 5.39
C GLY A 405 22.74 6.03 6.02
N ASP A 406 22.33 5.77 7.24
CA ASP A 406 22.66 4.59 8.02
C ASP A 406 21.43 3.67 8.09
N ILE A 407 21.68 2.37 7.97
CA ILE A 407 20.66 1.32 8.02
C ILE A 407 21.13 0.33 9.09
N THR A 408 20.55 0.42 10.29
CA THR A 408 20.93 -0.41 11.44
C THR A 408 19.87 -1.46 11.70
N PHE A 409 20.27 -2.72 11.70
CA PHE A 409 19.39 -3.87 11.95
C PHE A 409 19.35 -4.24 13.42
N PHE A 410 18.20 -4.71 13.88
CA PHE A 410 17.93 -5.15 15.25
C PHE A 410 17.36 -6.56 15.29
N ALA A 411 17.73 -7.38 14.32
CA ALA A 411 17.41 -8.80 14.25
C ALA A 411 18.49 -9.55 13.47
N ASP A 412 18.69 -10.82 13.79
CA ASP A 412 19.43 -11.77 12.96
C ASP A 412 18.57 -12.17 11.77
N ILE A 413 19.06 -12.02 10.54
CA ILE A 413 18.39 -12.39 9.30
C ILE A 413 19.38 -13.15 8.40
N ASP A 414 19.17 -14.47 8.26
CA ASP A 414 20.10 -15.35 7.54
C ASP A 414 19.86 -15.38 6.01
N ALA A 415 18.74 -14.84 5.53
CA ALA A 415 18.40 -14.76 4.11
C ALA A 415 17.85 -13.35 3.76
N ALA A 416 18.59 -12.31 4.18
CA ALA A 416 18.21 -10.94 3.90
C ALA A 416 18.23 -10.66 2.39
N ASN A 417 17.12 -10.11 1.89
CA ASN A 417 16.97 -9.80 0.47
C ASN A 417 16.31 -8.41 0.33
N TYR A 418 17.10 -7.37 0.56
CA TYR A 418 16.61 -6.00 0.60
C TYR A 418 17.25 -5.12 -0.46
N SER A 419 16.47 -4.14 -0.93
CA SER A 419 16.93 -3.03 -1.75
C SER A 419 16.72 -1.70 -1.04
N VAL A 420 17.63 -0.76 -1.26
CA VAL A 420 17.48 0.63 -0.81
C VAL A 420 16.94 1.46 -1.97
N VAL A 421 15.73 1.95 -1.85
CA VAL A 421 15.10 2.88 -2.79
C VAL A 421 15.37 4.30 -2.33
N VAL A 422 15.69 5.19 -3.26
CA VAL A 422 15.91 6.62 -3.00
C VAL A 422 14.92 7.42 -3.83
N ALA A 423 14.14 8.27 -3.18
CA ALA A 423 13.32 9.28 -3.85
C ALA A 423 13.85 10.69 -3.52
N VAL A 424 13.99 11.51 -4.54
CA VAL A 424 14.24 12.95 -4.40
C VAL A 424 12.90 13.65 -4.53
N LEU A 425 12.50 14.39 -3.50
CA LEU A 425 11.24 15.13 -3.45
C LEU A 425 11.48 16.63 -3.53
N GLU A 426 10.52 17.36 -4.07
CA GLU A 426 10.47 18.82 -4.05
C GLU A 426 9.14 19.29 -3.47
N ASP A 427 9.21 20.14 -2.47
CA ASP A 427 8.06 20.84 -1.94
C ASP A 427 7.84 22.17 -2.66
N GLU A 428 6.63 22.74 -2.48
CA GLU A 428 6.25 24.04 -3.04
C GLU A 428 6.43 24.14 -4.55
N VAL A 429 6.22 23.02 -5.27
CA VAL A 429 6.32 23.02 -6.73
C VAL A 429 5.21 23.86 -7.33
N THR A 430 5.57 24.80 -8.18
CA THR A 430 4.65 25.69 -8.93
C THR A 430 4.97 25.67 -10.41
N GLY A 431 4.00 26.09 -11.23
CA GLY A 431 4.20 26.22 -12.67
C GLY A 431 3.24 27.21 -13.32
N THR A 432 3.50 27.59 -14.56
CA THR A 432 2.71 28.61 -15.29
C THR A 432 1.89 28.05 -16.45
N GLY A 433 2.16 26.81 -16.87
CA GLY A 433 1.43 26.15 -17.97
C GLY A 433 0.11 25.53 -17.52
N SER A 434 -0.80 25.27 -18.46
CA SER A 434 -2.09 24.62 -18.20
C SER A 434 -1.95 23.22 -17.57
N GLY A 435 -0.82 22.53 -17.78
CA GLY A 435 -0.52 21.25 -17.15
C GLY A 435 -0.33 21.32 -15.63
N TYR A 436 -0.15 22.52 -15.06
CA TYR A 436 -0.13 22.75 -13.60
C TYR A 436 -1.47 23.20 -13.03
N ALA A 437 -2.52 23.30 -13.85
CA ALA A 437 -3.86 23.61 -13.37
C ALA A 437 -4.54 22.32 -12.87
N GLN A 438 -5.06 22.32 -11.63
CA GLN A 438 -5.67 21.15 -11.03
C GLN A 438 -7.15 21.06 -11.37
N VAL A 439 -7.58 19.98 -11.98
CA VAL A 439 -9.02 19.68 -12.14
C VAL A 439 -9.63 19.41 -10.75
N ASN A 440 -10.79 20.02 -10.45
CA ASN A 440 -11.31 20.11 -9.09
C ASN A 440 -12.80 19.77 -9.03
N GLN A 441 -13.14 18.55 -8.61
CA GLN A 441 -14.53 18.12 -8.42
C GLN A 441 -15.20 18.78 -7.21
N TYR A 442 -14.42 19.32 -6.27
CA TYR A 442 -14.95 19.97 -5.05
C TYR A 442 -15.42 21.39 -5.26
N ALA A 443 -15.14 22.01 -6.42
CA ALA A 443 -15.53 23.37 -6.74
C ALA A 443 -17.02 23.63 -6.50
N GLY A 444 -17.32 24.73 -5.78
CA GLY A 444 -18.69 25.10 -5.43
C GLY A 444 -19.28 24.35 -4.23
N GLY A 445 -18.51 23.49 -3.55
CA GLY A 445 -18.84 22.92 -2.24
C GLY A 445 -19.88 21.80 -2.23
N ALA A 446 -20.38 21.32 -3.37
CA ALA A 446 -21.39 20.28 -3.43
C ALA A 446 -20.91 18.92 -2.85
N GLN A 447 -19.59 18.70 -2.86
CA GLN A 447 -18.92 17.49 -2.31
C GLN A 447 -18.45 17.67 -0.86
N GLY A 448 -18.82 18.78 -0.21
CA GLY A 448 -18.37 19.12 1.14
C GLY A 448 -17.04 19.84 1.18
N ALA A 449 -16.55 20.11 2.41
CA ALA A 449 -15.29 20.79 2.64
C ALA A 449 -14.10 19.89 2.27
N MET A 450 -13.16 20.42 1.52
CA MET A 450 -11.93 19.70 1.10
C MET A 450 -10.73 20.66 1.14
N GLY A 451 -10.31 21.04 2.35
CA GLY A 451 -9.10 21.84 2.58
C GLY A 451 -9.04 23.19 1.88
N GLY A 452 -10.19 23.76 1.47
CA GLY A 452 -10.29 25.00 0.74
C GLY A 452 -10.54 24.84 -0.77
N PHE A 453 -10.36 23.64 -1.32
CA PHE A 453 -10.65 23.38 -2.75
C PHE A 453 -12.12 23.61 -3.12
N GLU A 454 -13.04 23.50 -2.15
CA GLU A 454 -14.45 23.80 -2.34
C GLU A 454 -14.72 25.27 -2.67
N ASN A 455 -13.77 26.15 -2.34
CA ASN A 455 -13.85 27.59 -2.61
C ASN A 455 -13.08 28.01 -3.87
N LEU A 456 -12.40 27.06 -4.53
CA LEU A 456 -11.60 27.29 -5.73
C LEU A 456 -12.37 26.88 -7.00
N PRO A 457 -12.05 27.45 -8.17
CA PRO A 457 -12.72 27.08 -9.42
C PRO A 457 -12.32 25.68 -9.92
N ASN A 458 -12.98 25.22 -10.98
CA ASN A 458 -12.62 24.01 -11.72
C ASN A 458 -12.30 24.37 -13.19
N PRO A 459 -11.07 24.17 -13.69
CA PRO A 459 -9.88 23.81 -12.91
C PRO A 459 -9.38 24.96 -12.01
N VAL A 460 -8.63 24.62 -10.96
CA VAL A 460 -7.86 25.59 -10.17
C VAL A 460 -6.72 26.09 -11.05
N PRO A 461 -6.58 27.40 -11.29
CA PRO A 461 -5.51 27.93 -12.14
C PRO A 461 -4.11 27.61 -11.61
N ALA A 462 -3.17 27.37 -12.51
CA ALA A 462 -1.77 27.00 -12.15
C ALA A 462 -1.11 27.98 -11.15
N ASN A 463 -1.38 29.28 -11.26
CA ASN A 463 -0.83 30.31 -10.37
C ASN A 463 -1.46 30.32 -8.95
N GLN A 464 -2.46 29.48 -8.70
CA GLN A 464 -3.06 29.26 -7.38
C GLN A 464 -2.71 27.87 -6.82
N MET A 465 -2.00 27.04 -7.57
CA MET A 465 -1.57 25.72 -7.15
C MET A 465 -0.14 25.73 -6.61
N VAL A 466 0.03 25.00 -5.50
CA VAL A 466 1.32 24.68 -4.89
C VAL A 466 1.27 23.21 -4.55
N TYR A 467 2.20 22.42 -5.09
CA TYR A 467 2.25 20.97 -4.89
C TYR A 467 3.34 20.62 -3.88
N GLN A 468 3.02 19.72 -2.96
CA GLN A 468 3.90 19.29 -1.87
C GLN A 468 4.35 17.84 -2.10
N GLU A 469 5.50 17.49 -1.53
CA GLU A 469 6.03 16.11 -1.51
C GLU A 469 6.18 15.47 -2.90
N VAL A 470 6.34 16.32 -3.94
CA VAL A 470 6.38 15.87 -5.34
C VAL A 470 7.63 15.05 -5.60
N ALA A 471 7.46 13.80 -6.00
CA ALA A 471 8.56 12.97 -6.46
C ALA A 471 9.19 13.57 -7.73
N ARG A 472 10.51 13.81 -7.72
CA ARG A 472 11.26 14.45 -8.82
C ARG A 472 12.30 13.53 -9.45
N ALA A 473 12.77 12.53 -8.70
CA ALA A 473 13.70 11.51 -9.23
C ALA A 473 13.67 10.24 -8.39
N LEU A 474 13.96 9.12 -9.05
CA LEU A 474 14.32 7.84 -8.47
C LEU A 474 15.69 7.43 -9.00
N PRO A 475 16.80 7.84 -8.37
CA PRO A 475 18.16 7.60 -8.90
C PRO A 475 18.51 6.14 -9.15
N PHE A 476 17.81 5.19 -8.51
CA PHE A 476 18.03 3.75 -8.66
C PHE A 476 16.79 3.00 -9.13
N GLY A 477 15.80 3.71 -9.68
CA GLY A 477 14.54 3.13 -10.13
C GLY A 477 13.61 2.69 -9.01
N PHE A 478 12.46 2.14 -9.40
CA PHE A 478 11.38 1.74 -8.48
C PHE A 478 11.78 0.60 -7.55
N GLU A 479 12.61 -0.33 -8.02
CA GLU A 479 13.08 -1.50 -7.27
C GLU A 479 14.26 -1.18 -6.31
N GLY A 480 14.99 -0.08 -6.56
CA GLY A 480 16.11 0.34 -5.74
C GLY A 480 17.41 -0.43 -5.98
N ARG A 481 18.41 -0.21 -5.11
CA ARG A 481 19.74 -0.83 -5.16
C ARG A 481 19.82 -2.01 -4.19
N SER A 482 20.02 -3.23 -4.70
CA SER A 482 20.11 -4.48 -3.93
C SER A 482 21.50 -4.79 -3.36
N THR A 483 22.54 -4.03 -3.72
CA THR A 483 23.93 -4.33 -3.32
C THR A 483 24.37 -3.70 -2.00
N VAL A 484 23.46 -3.04 -1.28
CA VAL A 484 23.76 -2.33 -0.03
C VAL A 484 23.76 -3.28 1.16
N ILE A 485 22.77 -4.16 1.23
CA ILE A 485 22.56 -5.08 2.34
C ILE A 485 23.00 -6.48 1.92
N PRO A 486 23.89 -7.15 2.67
CA PRO A 486 24.30 -8.53 2.39
C PRO A 486 23.18 -9.52 2.73
N ALA A 487 23.30 -10.76 2.22
CA ALA A 487 22.31 -11.80 2.47
C ALA A 487 22.27 -12.30 3.92
N VAL A 488 23.31 -12.05 4.70
CA VAL A 488 23.34 -12.36 6.14
C VAL A 488 23.56 -11.08 6.91
N VAL A 489 22.65 -10.82 7.84
CA VAL A 489 22.67 -9.64 8.71
C VAL A 489 22.54 -10.09 10.16
N LYS A 490 23.24 -9.44 11.06
CA LYS A 490 23.20 -9.70 12.50
C LYS A 490 22.62 -8.50 13.26
N ASP A 491 22.06 -8.78 14.42
CA ASP A 491 21.60 -7.78 15.37
C ASP A 491 22.73 -6.80 15.70
N GLY A 492 22.48 -5.50 15.49
CA GLY A 492 23.45 -4.41 15.64
C GLY A 492 24.25 -4.06 14.39
N ASP A 493 24.15 -4.82 13.30
CA ASP A 493 24.84 -4.48 12.06
C ASP A 493 24.33 -3.16 11.46
N THR A 494 25.25 -2.31 11.03
CA THR A 494 24.96 -1.03 10.39
C THR A 494 25.59 -0.97 9.01
N PHE A 495 24.77 -0.68 8.00
CA PHE A 495 25.20 -0.51 6.61
C PHE A 495 25.07 0.94 6.19
N LEU A 496 26.13 1.46 5.58
CA LEU A 496 26.18 2.82 5.09
C LEU A 496 25.70 2.87 3.64
N PHE A 497 24.84 3.82 3.36
CA PHE A 497 24.38 4.12 2.01
C PHE A 497 24.89 5.49 1.59
N SER A 498 25.30 5.63 0.33
CA SER A 498 25.59 6.93 -0.27
C SER A 498 25.28 6.94 -1.76
N ALA A 499 24.73 8.04 -2.23
CA ALA A 499 24.38 8.29 -3.62
C ALA A 499 24.57 9.75 -3.98
N ASN A 500 24.96 10.01 -5.24
CA ASN A 500 25.02 11.35 -5.78
C ASN A 500 23.91 11.56 -6.80
N TYR A 501 23.38 12.78 -6.85
CA TYR A 501 22.36 13.21 -7.81
C TYR A 501 22.57 14.66 -8.20
N THR A 502 22.60 14.93 -9.51
CA THR A 502 22.72 16.29 -10.03
C THR A 502 21.34 16.92 -10.13
N LEU A 503 21.06 17.94 -9.32
CA LEU A 503 19.77 18.63 -9.31
C LEU A 503 19.57 19.43 -10.61
N PRO A 504 18.51 19.19 -11.40
CA PRO A 504 18.15 20.00 -12.56
C PRO A 504 17.98 21.49 -12.22
N ASN A 505 18.27 22.37 -13.18
CA ASN A 505 18.16 23.81 -12.97
C ASN A 505 16.72 24.29 -12.68
N THR A 506 15.73 23.47 -13.02
CA THR A 506 14.30 23.73 -12.78
C THR A 506 13.87 23.49 -11.35
N PHE A 507 14.68 22.80 -10.53
CA PHE A 507 14.34 22.51 -9.13
C PHE A 507 14.76 23.65 -8.21
N VAL A 508 13.91 23.97 -7.24
CA VAL A 508 14.18 24.93 -6.17
C VAL A 508 14.96 24.21 -5.07
N VAL A 509 16.26 24.42 -5.02
CA VAL A 509 17.18 23.65 -4.17
C VAL A 509 16.77 23.66 -2.69
N GLY A 510 16.28 24.79 -2.18
CA GLY A 510 15.82 24.92 -0.79
C GLY A 510 14.64 24.02 -0.43
N ASN A 511 13.87 23.58 -1.41
CA ASN A 511 12.66 22.78 -1.24
C ASN A 511 12.91 21.27 -1.45
N ILE A 512 14.18 20.89 -1.72
CA ILE A 512 14.54 19.50 -1.98
C ILE A 512 14.77 18.75 -0.68
N ARG A 513 14.18 17.57 -0.57
CA ARG A 513 14.48 16.56 0.46
C ARG A 513 14.64 15.19 -0.17
N SER A 514 15.28 14.30 0.58
CA SER A 514 15.49 12.91 0.19
C SER A 514 14.69 11.98 1.07
N VAL A 515 14.19 10.91 0.49
CA VAL A 515 13.57 9.81 1.22
C VAL A 515 14.30 8.52 0.86
N LEU A 516 14.62 7.72 1.87
CA LEU A 516 15.12 6.36 1.74
C LEU A 516 14.05 5.38 2.19
N PHE A 517 13.84 4.31 1.41
CA PHE A 517 12.99 3.17 1.78
C PHE A 517 13.82 1.91 1.78
N LEU A 518 13.60 1.04 2.77
CA LEU A 518 14.09 -0.34 2.71
C LEU A 518 12.98 -1.21 2.15
N ARG A 519 13.20 -1.77 0.96
CA ARG A 519 12.26 -2.67 0.28
C ARG A 519 12.69 -4.12 0.46
N ASP A 520 11.76 -4.97 0.85
CA ASP A 520 11.90 -6.43 0.82
C ASP A 520 11.67 -6.93 -0.62
N ASN A 521 12.69 -7.54 -1.22
CA ASN A 521 12.63 -7.98 -2.62
C ASN A 521 11.77 -9.23 -2.84
N ALA A 522 11.50 -10.00 -1.78
CA ALA A 522 10.65 -11.20 -1.88
C ALA A 522 9.17 -10.82 -2.00
N THR A 523 8.74 -9.78 -1.27
CA THR A 523 7.34 -9.34 -1.23
C THR A 523 7.07 -8.08 -2.04
N GLY A 524 8.12 -7.29 -2.35
CA GLY A 524 7.99 -5.96 -2.93
C GLY A 524 7.63 -4.86 -1.92
N GLN A 525 7.35 -5.22 -0.67
CA GLN A 525 6.87 -4.32 0.38
C GLN A 525 7.98 -3.43 0.94
N ILE A 526 7.60 -2.26 1.46
CA ILE A 526 8.51 -1.36 2.16
C ILE A 526 8.50 -1.71 3.65
N VAL A 527 9.67 -2.07 4.18
CA VAL A 527 9.86 -2.42 5.59
C VAL A 527 9.76 -1.20 6.49
N THR A 528 10.44 -0.11 6.11
CA THR A 528 10.41 1.20 6.77
C THR A 528 11.10 2.25 5.88
N GLY A 529 11.10 3.51 6.32
CA GLY A 529 11.78 4.60 5.61
C GLY A 529 12.35 5.67 6.53
N ALA A 530 13.13 6.56 5.93
CA ALA A 530 13.62 7.78 6.55
C ALA A 530 13.49 8.95 5.58
N LYS A 531 13.21 10.15 6.09
CA LYS A 531 13.20 11.40 5.31
C LYS A 531 14.21 12.39 5.88
N SER A 532 14.91 13.11 4.99
CA SER A 532 15.78 14.22 5.38
C SER A 532 14.97 15.49 5.62
N GLU A 533 15.57 16.44 6.33
CA GLU A 533 15.14 17.83 6.23
C GLU A 533 15.42 18.36 4.80
N SER A 534 14.67 19.37 4.37
CA SER A 534 15.00 20.12 3.18
C SER A 534 16.33 20.85 3.35
N PHE A 535 16.99 21.18 2.26
CA PHE A 535 18.17 22.04 2.38
C PHE A 535 17.74 23.33 3.07
N ALA A 536 18.33 23.59 4.22
CA ALA A 536 18.10 24.86 4.88
C ALA A 536 18.34 26.00 3.88
N VAL A 537 17.37 26.86 3.67
CA VAL A 537 17.56 28.16 3.02
C VAL A 537 18.28 29.03 4.05
N GLY A 538 19.41 28.50 4.53
CA GLY A 538 20.35 29.21 5.35
C GLY A 538 21.24 30.02 4.44
N ILE A 539 21.53 31.24 4.86
CA ILE A 539 22.63 32.05 4.36
C ILE A 539 23.81 31.10 4.12
N GLU A 540 24.21 30.92 2.84
CA GLU A 540 25.44 30.15 2.51
C GLU A 540 26.50 30.62 3.48
N GLU A 541 27.01 29.76 4.37
CA GLU A 541 28.18 30.12 5.17
C GLU A 541 29.27 30.52 4.16
N VAL A 542 29.59 31.80 4.16
CA VAL A 542 30.63 32.29 3.27
C VAL A 542 31.91 31.66 3.73
N SER A 543 32.34 30.59 3.04
CA SER A 543 33.48 29.75 3.43
C SER A 543 34.76 30.54 3.64
N GLU A 544 34.86 31.72 3.04
CA GLU A 544 35.94 32.69 3.14
C GLU A 544 35.94 33.42 4.50
N ILE A 545 34.83 33.39 5.25
CA ILE A 545 34.72 34.03 6.58
C ILE A 545 35.09 32.99 7.65
N ALA A 546 36.06 33.35 8.50
CA ALA A 546 36.42 32.58 9.68
C ALA A 546 35.59 33.01 10.92
N ASN A 547 35.27 34.30 11.01
CA ASN A 547 34.46 34.85 12.06
C ASN A 547 33.70 36.11 11.59
N LEU A 548 32.47 36.30 12.05
CA LEU A 548 31.63 37.45 11.75
C LEU A 548 30.77 37.79 12.98
N SER A 549 30.87 39.03 13.46
CA SER A 549 30.03 39.54 14.51
C SER A 549 29.80 41.05 14.38
N ILE A 550 28.72 41.55 14.97
CA ILE A 550 28.44 42.98 15.07
C ILE A 550 28.38 43.34 16.54
N ALA A 551 29.23 44.32 16.95
CA ALA A 551 29.28 44.78 18.33
C ALA A 551 29.70 46.25 18.38
N PRO A 552 29.07 47.07 19.27
CA PRO A 552 27.92 46.74 20.10
C PRO A 552 26.62 46.53 19.30
N ASN A 553 25.76 45.61 19.76
CA ASN A 553 24.43 45.38 19.22
C ASN A 553 23.53 44.89 20.36
N PRO A 554 22.58 45.70 20.85
CA PRO A 554 22.11 47.00 20.30
C PRO A 554 23.13 48.16 20.37
N THR A 555 22.83 49.22 19.56
CA THR A 555 23.64 50.44 19.51
C THR A 555 22.75 51.66 19.25
N ASN A 556 23.26 52.85 19.64
CA ASN A 556 22.56 54.13 19.42
C ASN A 556 23.38 55.19 18.67
N THR A 557 24.67 54.91 18.38
CA THR A 557 25.55 55.86 17.65
C THR A 557 26.39 55.15 16.59
N GLU A 558 27.19 54.17 16.99
CA GLU A 558 28.10 53.47 16.12
C GLU A 558 28.23 51.99 16.51
N THR A 559 28.36 51.11 15.53
CA THR A 559 28.67 49.71 15.73
C THR A 559 29.72 49.24 14.71
N PHE A 560 30.33 48.07 14.95
CA PHE A 560 31.40 47.55 14.13
C PHE A 560 31.07 46.13 13.69
N VAL A 561 31.22 45.87 12.39
CA VAL A 561 31.29 44.51 11.85
C VAL A 561 32.71 44.00 12.02
N ASN A 562 32.89 43.06 12.96
CA ASN A 562 34.14 42.33 13.14
C ASN A 562 34.16 41.15 12.16
N LEU A 563 34.96 41.24 11.13
CA LEU A 563 35.08 40.25 10.04
C LEU A 563 36.49 39.65 10.08
N GLU A 564 36.58 38.31 10.07
CA GLU A 564 37.82 37.59 9.93
C GLU A 564 37.78 36.72 8.65
N LEU A 565 38.62 37.04 7.69
CA LEU A 565 38.71 36.36 6.40
C LEU A 565 39.84 35.32 6.44
N LYS A 566 39.57 34.12 5.86
CA LYS A 566 40.56 33.04 5.69
C LYS A 566 41.53 33.29 4.54
N SER A 567 41.13 34.12 3.57
CA SER A 567 41.89 34.47 2.39
C SER A 567 41.47 35.84 1.84
N SER A 568 42.31 36.44 1.03
CA SER A 568 42.03 37.74 0.38
C SER A 568 40.74 37.66 -0.46
N SER A 569 39.76 38.49 -0.14
CA SER A 569 38.41 38.45 -0.71
C SER A 569 37.87 39.84 -1.03
N ASP A 570 37.09 39.97 -2.09
CA ASP A 570 36.38 41.20 -2.40
C ASP A 570 35.17 41.35 -1.46
N VAL A 571 35.10 42.47 -0.71
CA VAL A 571 34.11 42.70 0.33
C VAL A 571 33.27 43.94 0.07
N SER A 572 31.96 43.81 0.12
CA SER A 572 31.03 44.95 0.19
C SER A 572 29.97 44.75 1.29
N MET A 573 29.46 45.84 1.82
CA MET A 573 28.45 45.86 2.88
C MET A 573 27.29 46.76 2.48
N THR A 574 26.07 46.29 2.72
CA THR A 574 24.84 47.06 2.51
C THR A 574 23.95 46.90 3.72
N VAL A 575 23.38 48.00 4.20
CA VAL A 575 22.44 48.00 5.34
C VAL A 575 21.03 48.27 4.83
N TYR A 576 20.07 47.49 5.29
CA TYR A 576 18.64 47.64 4.95
C TYR A 576 17.83 47.87 6.25
N ASN A 577 16.77 48.64 6.16
CA ASN A 577 15.78 48.75 7.23
C ASN A 577 14.80 47.55 7.18
N ASN A 578 13.83 47.52 8.14
CA ASN A 578 12.85 46.43 8.29
C ASN A 578 11.85 46.29 7.13
N ILE A 579 11.74 47.28 6.25
CA ILE A 579 10.90 47.23 5.04
C ILE A 579 11.72 46.94 3.75
N GLY A 580 13.01 46.57 3.92
CA GLY A 580 13.90 46.21 2.81
C GLY A 580 14.50 47.39 2.05
N GLN A 581 14.35 48.64 2.55
CA GLN A 581 14.91 49.82 1.90
C GLN A 581 16.41 49.91 2.28
N GLN A 582 17.28 50.12 1.32
CA GLN A 582 18.71 50.32 1.51
C GLN A 582 18.95 51.68 2.18
N VAL A 583 19.62 51.68 3.36
CA VAL A 583 19.96 52.88 4.13
C VAL A 583 21.45 53.21 4.06
N ALA A 584 22.31 52.24 3.82
CA ALA A 584 23.74 52.44 3.58
C ALA A 584 24.31 51.39 2.63
N SER A 585 25.37 51.73 1.92
CA SER A 585 26.17 50.76 1.15
C SER A 585 27.60 51.20 1.04
N ARG A 586 28.54 50.25 1.16
CA ARG A 586 29.97 50.52 1.07
C ARG A 586 30.68 49.32 0.40
N ASN A 587 31.52 49.62 -0.59
CA ASN A 587 32.40 48.67 -1.20
C ASN A 587 33.81 48.88 -0.62
N TYR A 588 34.40 47.83 -0.03
CA TYR A 588 35.72 47.85 0.60
C TYR A 588 36.80 47.32 -0.33
N GLY A 589 36.44 46.68 -1.46
CA GLY A 589 37.37 46.02 -2.34
C GLY A 589 38.02 44.78 -1.68
N LYS A 590 39.27 44.48 -2.03
CA LYS A 590 39.99 43.31 -1.48
C LYS A 590 40.44 43.55 -0.06
N LEU A 591 39.97 42.72 0.86
CA LEU A 591 40.38 42.67 2.26
C LEU A 591 40.96 41.28 2.58
N ASP A 592 41.78 41.19 3.64
CA ASP A 592 42.39 39.94 4.10
C ASP A 592 42.53 39.94 5.65
N GLY A 593 42.39 38.74 6.25
CA GLY A 593 42.53 38.57 7.69
C GLY A 593 41.43 39.31 8.52
N ARG A 594 41.82 39.87 9.67
CA ARG A 594 40.86 40.56 10.58
C ARG A 594 40.59 41.96 10.13
N GLN A 595 39.34 42.31 10.00
CA GLN A 595 38.81 43.63 9.64
C GLN A 595 37.80 44.14 10.66
N ILE A 596 37.76 45.42 10.89
CA ILE A 596 36.76 46.12 11.71
C ILE A 596 36.11 47.17 10.82
N LEU A 597 34.84 46.94 10.43
CA LEU A 597 34.14 47.77 9.47
C LEU A 597 33.07 48.59 10.23
N PRO A 598 33.21 49.93 10.33
CA PRO A 598 32.31 50.78 11.11
C PRO A 598 30.98 50.98 10.39
N ILE A 599 29.89 51.05 11.15
CA ILE A 599 28.54 51.46 10.76
C ILE A 599 28.09 52.57 11.73
N SER A 600 27.97 53.83 11.25
CA SER A 600 27.30 54.90 12.00
C SER A 600 25.80 54.74 11.87
N VAL A 601 25.08 54.83 12.98
CA VAL A 601 23.62 54.74 13.03
C VAL A 601 22.97 56.06 13.51
N ASP A 602 23.75 57.15 13.62
CA ASP A 602 23.28 58.44 14.12
C ASP A 602 22.05 59.00 13.40
N THR A 603 21.84 58.57 12.14
CA THR A 603 20.72 59.01 11.29
C THR A 603 19.64 57.95 11.15
N TYR A 604 19.78 56.82 11.85
CA TYR A 604 18.82 55.72 11.75
C TYR A 604 17.73 55.88 12.81
N GLU A 605 16.51 55.52 12.45
CA GLU A 605 15.43 55.45 13.44
C GLU A 605 15.59 54.19 14.31
N THR A 606 15.08 54.25 15.54
CA THR A 606 15.05 53.10 16.45
C THR A 606 14.32 51.93 15.77
N GLY A 607 14.97 50.76 15.68
CA GLY A 607 14.39 49.60 15.04
C GLY A 607 15.39 48.53 14.66
N ILE A 608 14.91 47.57 13.85
CA ILE A 608 15.70 46.45 13.35
C ILE A 608 16.20 46.77 11.94
N TYR A 609 17.50 46.52 11.75
CA TYR A 609 18.19 46.65 10.48
C TYR A 609 18.88 45.34 10.14
N PHE A 610 19.16 45.16 8.83
CA PHE A 610 19.84 43.98 8.31
C PHE A 610 21.13 44.42 7.60
N VAL A 611 22.26 43.96 8.12
CA VAL A 611 23.58 44.22 7.58
C VAL A 611 23.96 43.07 6.67
N LYS A 612 23.89 43.30 5.35
CA LYS A 612 24.25 42.34 4.30
C LYS A 612 25.72 42.53 3.92
N LEU A 613 26.52 41.50 4.11
CA LEU A 613 27.90 41.41 3.62
C LEU A 613 27.96 40.55 2.38
N THR A 614 28.65 41.02 1.35
CA THR A 614 28.98 40.23 0.16
C THR A 614 30.49 40.03 0.12
N VAL A 615 30.89 38.76 0.08
CA VAL A 615 32.31 38.34 0.05
C VAL A 615 32.50 37.43 -1.15
N ASN A 616 33.33 37.84 -2.13
CA ASN A 616 33.52 37.15 -3.41
C ASN A 616 32.21 36.78 -4.12
N GLY A 617 31.18 37.67 -4.03
CA GLY A 617 29.85 37.45 -4.61
C GLY A 617 28.89 36.63 -3.77
N LYS A 618 29.33 35.98 -2.70
CA LYS A 618 28.49 35.27 -1.73
C LYS A 618 28.01 36.21 -0.65
N VAL A 619 26.81 35.96 -0.10
CA VAL A 619 26.10 36.88 0.79
C VAL A 619 25.90 36.24 2.16
N THR A 620 26.17 37.01 3.20
CA THR A 620 25.74 36.74 4.57
C THR A 620 25.05 37.94 5.16
N THR A 621 24.12 37.74 6.10
CA THR A 621 23.34 38.83 6.70
C THR A 621 23.35 38.72 8.21
N GLN A 622 23.55 39.86 8.90
CA GLN A 622 23.50 39.97 10.37
C GLN A 622 22.40 40.95 10.76
N LYS A 623 21.73 40.67 11.87
CA LYS A 623 20.72 41.56 12.47
C LYS A 623 21.42 42.65 13.29
N LEU A 624 21.02 43.90 13.11
CA LEU A 624 21.44 45.06 13.90
C LEU A 624 20.22 45.68 14.55
N ILE A 625 20.31 45.98 15.85
CA ILE A 625 19.27 46.67 16.60
C ILE A 625 19.79 48.08 16.91
N VAL A 626 19.02 49.10 16.55
CA VAL A 626 19.27 50.52 16.86
C VAL A 626 18.27 50.96 17.92
N GLU A 627 18.77 51.55 19.03
CA GLU A 627 18.01 52.05 20.16
C GLU A 627 17.92 53.56 20.19
#